data_b73b730657bc9ac3656e90ecd244dea2
#
_entry.id   b73b730657bc9ac3656e90ecd244dea2
#
_cell.length_a   1.000
_cell.length_b   1.000
_cell.length_c   1.000
_cell.angle_alpha   90.00
_cell.angle_beta   90.00
_cell.angle_gamma   90.00
#
_symmetry.space_group_name_H-M   'P 1'
#
loop_
_entity.id
_entity.type
_entity.pdbx_description
1 polymer ?
#
loop_
_entity_poly.entity_id
_entity_poly.type
_entity_poly.pdbx_seq_one_letter_code
_entity_poly.pdbx_strand_id
1 'polypeptide(L)'
;MQPTITLCLSILILLNTICRATPTTTPDSAKHEKSLFEALTRIRKQHNLPDIKLNTRMAFHSDLSTQESEQSAFRMDYLRLQITGNITERIFYKWMQHLNKSNTPHSLDNMPASINCLGVGFHITPALSLFAGKQYADFGGFEYDADPAEVYAFSDFGNNITCFLMGIHLAWWVTPTQEIRFQITDARSNKDDKTHLPANYKTAKTPLGYTVNWNGNFLDNTLFTRCSFSLFHESQKQNIYFWALAGAWRHGNFNMYIDGLFSIEEIDKLGILSEISGQAEQPYRATHCQYFSL
;
A
#
# COMPACT_ATOMS: atom_id res chain seq x y z
N MET A 1 -15.87 30.43 -11.79
CA MET A 1 -16.03 29.11 -11.15
C MET A 1 -15.67 29.27 -9.67
N GLN A 2 -16.65 29.20 -8.78
CA GLN A 2 -16.42 29.27 -7.35
C GLN A 2 -16.12 27.86 -6.83
N PRO A 3 -15.13 27.69 -5.95
CA PRO A 3 -14.88 26.39 -5.36
C PRO A 3 -15.98 26.10 -4.32
N THR A 4 -16.70 25.03 -4.53
CA THR A 4 -17.64 24.47 -3.55
C THR A 4 -16.84 23.86 -2.42
N ILE A 5 -16.88 24.47 -1.24
CA ILE A 5 -16.32 23.91 -0.02
C ILE A 5 -17.30 22.85 0.47
N THR A 6 -16.97 21.59 0.20
CA THR A 6 -17.70 20.43 0.77
C THR A 6 -17.21 20.23 2.19
N LEU A 7 -18.03 20.60 3.17
CA LEU A 7 -17.73 20.33 4.58
C LEU A 7 -18.22 18.93 4.91
N CYS A 8 -17.35 17.93 4.83
CA CYS A 8 -17.64 16.58 5.31
C CYS A 8 -17.50 16.54 6.83
N LEU A 9 -18.62 16.52 7.55
CA LEU A 9 -18.62 16.23 8.98
C LEU A 9 -18.61 14.72 9.17
N SER A 10 -17.43 14.11 9.26
CA SER A 10 -17.27 12.69 9.57
C SER A 10 -17.16 12.53 11.08
N ILE A 11 -18.20 12.02 11.72
CA ILE A 11 -18.11 11.56 13.11
C ILE A 11 -17.46 10.20 13.09
N LEU A 12 -16.17 10.16 13.38
CA LEU A 12 -15.38 8.94 13.46
C LEU A 12 -15.74 8.21 14.75
N ILE A 13 -16.60 7.21 14.67
CA ILE A 13 -16.78 6.25 15.76
C ILE A 13 -15.68 5.21 15.58
N LEU A 14 -14.51 5.46 16.17
CA LEU A 14 -13.47 4.45 16.38
C LEU A 14 -14.00 3.45 17.41
N LEU A 15 -14.63 2.37 16.94
CA LEU A 15 -14.82 1.17 17.74
C LEU A 15 -13.46 0.45 17.86
N ASN A 16 -12.53 1.08 18.60
CA ASN A 16 -11.45 0.34 19.22
C ASN A 16 -12.07 -0.42 20.39
N THR A 17 -12.52 -1.64 20.15
CA THR A 17 -12.87 -2.58 21.21
C THR A 17 -11.56 -3.06 21.86
N ILE A 18 -10.86 -2.14 22.53
CA ILE A 18 -9.95 -2.49 23.60
C ILE A 18 -10.86 -2.66 24.82
N CYS A 19 -11.26 -3.89 25.10
CA CYS A 19 -11.80 -4.26 26.39
C CYS A 19 -10.68 -4.01 27.43
N ARG A 20 -10.60 -2.78 27.94
CA ARG A 20 -9.91 -2.51 29.21
C ARG A 20 -10.87 -2.94 30.32
N ALA A 21 -10.70 -4.17 30.78
CA ALA A 21 -11.22 -4.54 32.09
C ALA A 21 -10.47 -3.72 33.13
N THR A 22 -11.18 -2.81 33.79
CA THR A 22 -10.69 -2.14 35.00
C THR A 22 -10.55 -3.20 36.11
N PRO A 23 -9.40 -3.31 36.78
CA PRO A 23 -9.27 -4.23 37.88
C PRO A 23 -10.01 -3.66 39.10
N THR A 24 -11.09 -4.30 39.50
CA THR A 24 -11.63 -4.18 40.87
C THR A 24 -10.74 -4.98 41.80
N THR A 25 -10.07 -4.27 42.67
CA THR A 25 -9.25 -4.84 43.74
C THR A 25 -10.11 -5.52 44.81
N THR A 26 -9.98 -6.84 44.94
CA THR A 26 -10.16 -7.54 46.22
C THR A 26 -9.06 -8.61 46.36
N PRO A 27 -8.40 -8.73 47.52
CA PRO A 27 -7.30 -9.66 47.70
C PRO A 27 -7.84 -11.01 48.16
N ASP A 28 -7.66 -12.07 47.40
CA ASP A 28 -7.21 -13.35 47.91
C ASP A 28 -7.11 -14.43 46.79
N SER A 29 -6.01 -15.21 46.89
CA SER A 29 -5.76 -16.47 46.20
C SER A 29 -5.92 -16.46 44.66
N ALA A 30 -5.08 -15.70 43.96
CA ALA A 30 -5.04 -15.68 42.51
C ALA A 30 -4.29 -16.91 41.97
N LYS A 31 -5.00 -17.93 41.59
CA LYS A 31 -4.66 -18.62 40.34
C LYS A 31 -4.77 -17.57 39.23
N HIS A 32 -3.64 -17.16 38.70
CA HIS A 32 -3.59 -16.27 37.51
C HIS A 32 -4.38 -16.94 36.38
N GLU A 33 -5.67 -16.62 36.23
CA GLU A 33 -6.42 -16.95 35.05
C GLU A 33 -5.82 -16.08 33.92
N LYS A 34 -5.05 -16.75 33.08
CA LYS A 34 -4.48 -16.13 31.89
C LYS A 34 -5.63 -15.61 31.08
N SER A 35 -5.54 -14.34 30.67
CA SER A 35 -6.58 -13.74 29.83
C SER A 35 -6.79 -14.60 28.59
N LEU A 36 -8.02 -14.65 28.06
CA LEU A 36 -8.33 -15.37 26.82
C LEU A 36 -7.37 -14.99 25.69
N PHE A 37 -6.96 -13.72 25.66
CA PHE A 37 -5.99 -13.20 24.69
C PHE A 37 -4.60 -13.82 24.89
N GLU A 38 -4.12 -13.95 26.11
CA GLU A 38 -2.83 -14.60 26.40
C GLU A 38 -2.88 -16.09 26.08
N ALA A 39 -4.00 -16.76 26.39
CA ALA A 39 -4.21 -18.17 26.06
C ALA A 39 -4.21 -18.37 24.53
N LEU A 40 -4.95 -17.56 23.79
CA LEU A 40 -4.98 -17.61 22.32
C LEU A 40 -3.63 -17.27 21.68
N THR A 41 -2.90 -16.28 22.21
CA THR A 41 -1.56 -15.92 21.74
C THR A 41 -0.56 -17.05 21.98
N ARG A 42 -0.66 -17.73 23.12
CA ARG A 42 0.20 -18.87 23.44
C ARG A 42 -0.10 -20.09 22.55
N ILE A 43 -1.38 -20.42 22.37
CA ILE A 43 -1.82 -21.49 21.46
C ILE A 43 -1.31 -21.20 20.05
N ARG A 44 -1.44 -19.97 19.57
CA ARG A 44 -0.98 -19.51 18.28
C ARG A 44 0.53 -19.71 18.08
N LYS A 45 1.35 -19.31 19.08
CA LYS A 45 2.81 -19.51 19.03
C LYS A 45 3.21 -20.98 19.06
N GLN A 46 2.51 -21.81 19.86
CA GLN A 46 2.82 -23.23 19.99
C GLN A 46 2.45 -24.05 18.76
N HIS A 47 1.40 -23.66 18.03
CA HIS A 47 0.88 -24.43 16.89
C HIS A 47 1.18 -23.81 15.54
N ASN A 48 2.05 -22.79 15.49
CA ASN A 48 2.41 -22.10 14.23
C ASN A 48 1.18 -21.60 13.44
N LEU A 49 0.14 -21.18 14.18
CA LEU A 49 -1.11 -20.73 13.59
C LEU A 49 -0.93 -19.41 12.83
N PRO A 50 -1.70 -19.19 11.74
CA PRO A 50 -1.64 -17.98 10.96
C PRO A 50 -2.00 -16.73 11.79
N ASP A 51 -1.36 -15.61 11.45
CA ASP A 51 -1.74 -14.30 11.94
C ASP A 51 -2.91 -13.77 11.11
N ILE A 52 -4.07 -13.60 11.74
CA ILE A 52 -5.27 -13.11 11.09
C ILE A 52 -5.57 -11.73 11.67
N LYS A 53 -5.61 -10.73 10.80
CA LYS A 53 -5.99 -9.35 11.13
C LYS A 53 -7.19 -8.93 10.31
N LEU A 54 -8.16 -8.31 10.95
CA LEU A 54 -9.32 -7.70 10.31
C LEU A 54 -9.31 -6.20 10.61
N ASN A 55 -9.02 -5.40 9.60
CA ASN A 55 -8.99 -3.94 9.70
C ASN A 55 -10.31 -3.40 9.16
N THR A 56 -11.01 -2.60 9.97
CA THR A 56 -12.32 -2.07 9.62
C THR A 56 -12.42 -0.58 9.93
N ARG A 57 -13.10 0.17 9.04
CA ARG A 57 -13.53 1.53 9.30
C ARG A 57 -14.94 1.72 8.77
N MET A 58 -15.83 2.17 9.65
CA MET A 58 -17.18 2.57 9.32
C MET A 58 -17.36 4.04 9.69
N ALA A 59 -17.99 4.82 8.84
CA ALA A 59 -18.26 6.22 9.10
C ALA A 59 -19.72 6.57 8.71
N PHE A 60 -20.24 7.63 9.33
CA PHE A 60 -21.45 8.28 8.89
C PHE A 60 -21.05 9.44 7.96
N HIS A 61 -21.44 9.33 6.70
CA HIS A 61 -21.21 10.35 5.68
C HIS A 61 -22.44 11.24 5.58
N SER A 62 -22.25 12.55 5.66
CA SER A 62 -23.30 13.52 5.41
C SER A 62 -22.75 14.58 4.46
N ASP A 63 -23.40 14.74 3.31
CA ASP A 63 -23.09 15.80 2.37
C ASP A 63 -24.01 16.98 2.67
N LEU A 64 -23.39 18.15 2.92
CA LEU A 64 -24.08 19.42 3.17
C LEU A 64 -24.11 20.31 1.92
N SER A 65 -23.88 19.74 0.74
CA SER A 65 -23.94 20.51 -0.50
C SER A 65 -25.38 20.99 -0.75
N THR A 66 -25.51 22.22 -1.24
CA THR A 66 -26.79 22.85 -1.54
C THR A 66 -27.37 22.42 -2.90
N GLN A 67 -26.64 21.60 -3.65
CA GLN A 67 -27.04 21.11 -4.97
C GLN A 67 -27.25 19.58 -4.91
N GLU A 68 -28.51 19.20 -4.92
CA GLU A 68 -29.07 17.86 -5.02
C GLU A 68 -28.76 16.90 -3.87
N SER A 69 -29.81 16.25 -3.40
CA SER A 69 -29.92 15.39 -2.23
C SER A 69 -29.00 14.17 -2.26
N GLU A 70 -27.72 14.31 -1.89
CA GLU A 70 -26.99 13.16 -1.46
C GLU A 70 -27.48 12.73 -0.06
N GLN A 71 -27.86 11.47 0.05
CA GLN A 71 -28.39 10.94 1.29
C GLN A 71 -27.27 10.71 2.30
N SER A 72 -27.48 11.23 3.51
CA SER A 72 -26.61 10.87 4.63
C SER A 72 -26.76 9.39 4.94
N ALA A 73 -25.63 8.67 5.10
CA ALA A 73 -25.65 7.23 5.30
C ALA A 73 -24.46 6.73 6.12
N PHE A 74 -24.67 5.61 6.80
CA PHE A 74 -23.55 4.82 7.34
C PHE A 74 -22.92 4.02 6.20
N ARG A 75 -21.60 4.11 6.08
CA ARG A 75 -20.84 3.37 5.05
C ARG A 75 -19.67 2.63 5.71
N MET A 76 -19.40 1.44 5.19
CA MET A 76 -18.16 0.71 5.49
C MET A 76 -17.08 1.19 4.52
N ASP A 77 -16.26 2.14 4.95
CA ASP A 77 -15.22 2.73 4.11
C ASP A 77 -14.09 1.76 3.87
N TYR A 78 -13.79 0.94 4.87
CA TYR A 78 -12.67 0.03 4.83
C TYR A 78 -12.98 -1.27 5.54
N LEU A 79 -12.77 -2.38 4.85
CA LEU A 79 -12.88 -3.73 5.41
C LEU A 79 -11.84 -4.62 4.74
N ARG A 80 -10.75 -4.93 5.46
CA ARG A 80 -9.63 -5.72 4.94
C ARG A 80 -9.28 -6.87 5.84
N LEU A 81 -9.22 -8.06 5.26
CA LEU A 81 -8.68 -9.27 5.88
C LEU A 81 -7.22 -9.42 5.47
N GLN A 82 -6.36 -9.68 6.44
CA GLN A 82 -4.97 -10.07 6.24
C GLN A 82 -4.69 -11.37 6.96
N ILE A 83 -4.07 -12.30 6.25
CA ILE A 83 -3.63 -13.60 6.80
C ILE A 83 -2.16 -13.76 6.45
N THR A 84 -1.32 -13.97 7.45
CA THR A 84 0.10 -14.26 7.27
C THR A 84 0.48 -15.47 8.12
N GLY A 85 1.41 -16.29 7.63
CA GLY A 85 1.85 -17.45 8.37
C GLY A 85 3.01 -18.17 7.70
N ASN A 86 3.50 -19.18 8.38
CA ASN A 86 4.55 -20.05 7.89
C ASN A 86 3.98 -21.43 7.58
N ILE A 87 4.27 -21.96 6.40
CA ILE A 87 3.98 -23.35 6.04
C ILE A 87 5.06 -24.25 6.64
N THR A 88 6.31 -23.78 6.59
CA THR A 88 7.49 -24.39 7.21
C THR A 88 8.36 -23.28 7.80
N GLU A 89 9.48 -23.61 8.43
CA GLU A 89 10.46 -22.63 8.91
C GLU A 89 11.03 -21.74 7.78
N ARG A 90 11.00 -22.22 6.54
CA ARG A 90 11.54 -21.52 5.39
C ARG A 90 10.49 -20.97 4.45
N ILE A 91 9.26 -21.47 4.48
CA ILE A 91 8.19 -21.09 3.56
C ILE A 91 7.14 -20.32 4.32
N PHE A 92 6.89 -19.09 3.92
CA PHE A 92 5.84 -18.24 4.46
C PHE A 92 4.86 -17.80 3.37
N TYR A 93 3.69 -17.34 3.77
CA TYR A 93 2.68 -16.84 2.85
C TYR A 93 2.04 -15.56 3.40
N LYS A 94 1.51 -14.78 2.49
CA LYS A 94 0.74 -13.58 2.80
C LYS A 94 -0.48 -13.50 1.90
N TRP A 95 -1.63 -13.24 2.51
CA TRP A 95 -2.87 -12.93 1.84
C TRP A 95 -3.45 -11.66 2.43
N MET A 96 -3.86 -10.72 1.57
CA MET A 96 -4.49 -9.46 1.97
C MET A 96 -5.55 -9.08 0.96
N GLN A 97 -6.79 -8.95 1.41
CA GLN A 97 -7.94 -8.74 0.56
C GLN A 97 -8.94 -7.77 1.19
N HIS A 98 -9.45 -6.85 0.38
CA HIS A 98 -10.61 -6.04 0.71
C HIS A 98 -11.90 -6.84 0.54
N LEU A 99 -12.69 -6.95 1.61
CA LEU A 99 -13.97 -7.67 1.57
C LEU A 99 -15.14 -6.79 1.08
N ASN A 100 -14.94 -5.47 1.05
CA ASN A 100 -15.92 -4.48 0.57
C ASN A 100 -15.63 -3.97 -0.84
N LYS A 101 -14.73 -4.63 -1.60
CA LYS A 101 -14.46 -4.34 -3.01
C LYS A 101 -14.91 -5.50 -3.90
N SER A 102 -15.14 -5.20 -5.17
CA SER A 102 -15.54 -6.21 -6.16
C SER A 102 -14.51 -7.34 -6.27
N ASN A 103 -14.99 -8.56 -6.38
CA ASN A 103 -14.20 -9.76 -6.66
C ASN A 103 -14.10 -10.07 -8.16
N THR A 104 -14.69 -9.25 -9.02
CA THR A 104 -14.57 -9.43 -10.47
C THR A 104 -13.13 -9.17 -10.89
N PRO A 105 -12.51 -10.04 -11.71
CA PRO A 105 -11.19 -9.80 -12.24
C PRO A 105 -11.21 -8.58 -13.16
N HIS A 106 -10.50 -7.52 -12.77
CA HIS A 106 -10.31 -6.33 -13.59
C HIS A 106 -8.86 -6.13 -14.00
N SER A 107 -7.95 -6.93 -13.43
CA SER A 107 -6.52 -6.77 -13.63
C SER A 107 -5.98 -7.75 -14.67
N LEU A 108 -4.89 -7.35 -15.30
CA LEU A 108 -4.16 -8.18 -16.27
C LEU A 108 -3.47 -9.40 -15.63
N ASP A 109 -3.37 -9.42 -14.30
CA ASP A 109 -2.86 -10.54 -13.50
C ASP A 109 -3.91 -11.64 -13.29
N ASN A 110 -5.11 -11.47 -13.85
CA ASN A 110 -6.24 -12.41 -13.74
C ASN A 110 -6.71 -12.64 -12.29
N MET A 111 -6.42 -11.71 -11.39
CA MET A 111 -6.86 -11.75 -9.99
C MET A 111 -7.95 -10.70 -9.72
N PRO A 112 -8.84 -10.96 -8.75
CA PRO A 112 -9.79 -9.94 -8.31
C PRO A 112 -9.10 -8.65 -7.85
N ALA A 113 -9.68 -7.49 -8.22
CA ALA A 113 -9.19 -6.18 -7.80
C ALA A 113 -9.21 -6.01 -6.26
N SER A 114 -10.06 -6.79 -5.57
CA SER A 114 -10.11 -6.82 -4.11
C SER A 114 -8.85 -7.41 -3.45
N ILE A 115 -8.07 -8.24 -4.17
CA ILE A 115 -6.83 -8.84 -3.64
C ILE A 115 -5.69 -7.84 -3.79
N ASN A 116 -5.19 -7.36 -2.66
CA ASN A 116 -4.03 -6.49 -2.58
C ASN A 116 -2.72 -7.27 -2.61
N CYS A 117 -2.65 -8.35 -1.83
CA CYS A 117 -1.46 -9.17 -1.75
C CYS A 117 -1.85 -10.64 -1.68
N LEU A 118 -1.21 -11.47 -2.47
CA LEU A 118 -1.33 -12.92 -2.39
C LEU A 118 -0.06 -13.55 -2.97
N GLY A 119 0.68 -14.23 -2.11
CA GLY A 119 1.92 -14.85 -2.55
C GLY A 119 2.58 -15.71 -1.50
N VAL A 120 3.67 -16.32 -1.91
CA VAL A 120 4.48 -17.22 -1.11
C VAL A 120 5.92 -16.72 -1.10
N GLY A 121 6.53 -16.76 0.07
CA GLY A 121 7.92 -16.40 0.26
C GLY A 121 8.77 -17.58 0.73
N PHE A 122 10.07 -17.45 0.50
CA PHE A 122 11.05 -18.46 0.86
C PHE A 122 12.29 -17.80 1.48
N HIS A 123 12.63 -18.19 2.71
CA HIS A 123 13.88 -17.78 3.36
C HIS A 123 15.02 -18.65 2.83
N ILE A 124 15.82 -18.08 1.93
CA ILE A 124 17.02 -18.74 1.37
C ILE A 124 18.08 -18.89 2.46
N THR A 125 18.29 -17.78 3.19
CA THR A 125 19.13 -17.70 4.39
C THR A 125 18.42 -16.82 5.43
N PRO A 126 18.89 -16.71 6.68
CA PRO A 126 18.34 -15.75 7.64
C PRO A 126 18.39 -14.28 7.15
N ALA A 127 19.33 -13.95 6.26
CA ALA A 127 19.51 -12.61 5.73
C ALA A 127 18.93 -12.40 4.31
N LEU A 128 18.45 -13.47 3.66
CA LEU A 128 18.01 -13.40 2.26
C LEU A 128 16.69 -14.13 2.09
N SER A 129 15.69 -13.42 1.57
CA SER A 129 14.37 -14.00 1.30
C SER A 129 13.87 -13.61 -0.09
N LEU A 130 13.13 -14.52 -0.70
CA LEU A 130 12.41 -14.36 -1.96
C LEU A 130 10.92 -14.37 -1.69
N PHE A 131 10.16 -13.53 -2.38
CA PHE A 131 8.70 -13.57 -2.38
C PHE A 131 8.18 -13.50 -3.82
N ALA A 132 7.18 -14.31 -4.14
CA ALA A 132 6.56 -14.35 -5.45
C ALA A 132 5.03 -14.30 -5.32
N GLY A 133 4.39 -13.49 -6.16
CA GLY A 133 2.95 -13.28 -6.17
C GLY A 133 2.58 -11.81 -6.33
N LYS A 134 1.30 -11.50 -6.06
CA LYS A 134 0.82 -10.11 -6.01
C LYS A 134 1.29 -9.47 -4.71
N GLN A 135 1.90 -8.31 -4.80
CA GLN A 135 2.61 -7.69 -3.69
C GLN A 135 2.65 -6.17 -3.84
N TYR A 136 3.06 -5.50 -2.76
CA TYR A 136 3.37 -4.08 -2.86
C TYR A 136 4.53 -3.85 -3.83
N ALA A 137 4.42 -2.80 -4.63
CA ALA A 137 5.57 -2.28 -5.34
C ALA A 137 6.54 -1.67 -4.33
N ASP A 138 7.83 -2.01 -4.45
CA ASP A 138 8.89 -1.55 -3.54
C ASP A 138 9.36 -0.13 -3.89
N PHE A 139 8.51 0.67 -4.52
CA PHE A 139 8.72 2.10 -4.73
C PHE A 139 7.85 2.91 -3.76
N GLY A 140 8.20 4.17 -3.53
CA GLY A 140 7.42 5.09 -2.73
C GLY A 140 7.94 5.27 -1.31
N GLY A 141 7.19 6.03 -0.54
CA GLY A 141 7.56 6.51 0.77
C GLY A 141 6.93 5.74 1.92
N PHE A 142 6.93 6.38 3.08
CA PHE A 142 6.36 5.84 4.31
C PHE A 142 4.83 5.94 4.36
N GLU A 143 4.22 6.76 3.51
CA GLU A 143 2.76 6.82 3.38
C GLU A 143 2.15 5.44 3.14
N TYR A 144 2.84 4.58 2.38
CA TYR A 144 2.38 3.21 2.08
C TYR A 144 2.42 2.25 3.28
N ASP A 145 3.17 2.59 4.33
CA ASP A 145 3.25 1.80 5.56
C ASP A 145 2.08 2.11 6.51
N ALA A 146 1.39 3.24 6.30
CA ALA A 146 0.26 3.64 7.13
C ALA A 146 -0.90 2.64 7.00
N ASP A 147 -1.55 2.32 8.12
CA ASP A 147 -2.75 1.49 8.05
C ASP A 147 -3.91 2.31 7.46
N PRO A 148 -4.47 1.90 6.32
CA PRO A 148 -5.56 2.63 5.69
C PRO A 148 -6.82 2.77 6.57
N ALA A 149 -6.96 1.96 7.62
CA ALA A 149 -8.04 2.13 8.59
C ALA A 149 -7.82 3.35 9.49
N GLU A 150 -6.56 3.78 9.67
CA GLU A 150 -6.18 4.92 10.51
C GLU A 150 -6.02 6.21 9.70
N VAL A 151 -5.87 6.11 8.39
CA VAL A 151 -5.69 7.25 7.47
C VAL A 151 -7.04 7.68 6.93
N TYR A 152 -7.42 8.94 7.15
CA TYR A 152 -8.67 9.48 6.61
C TYR A 152 -8.65 9.60 5.09
N ALA A 153 -7.58 10.16 4.54
CA ALA A 153 -7.35 10.26 3.11
C ALA A 153 -5.86 10.09 2.81
N PHE A 154 -5.54 9.28 1.82
CA PHE A 154 -4.19 9.24 1.25
C PHE A 154 -3.97 10.45 0.36
N SER A 155 -2.72 10.74 0.08
CA SER A 155 -2.34 11.75 -0.90
C SER A 155 -2.91 11.43 -2.29
N ASP A 156 -2.97 12.43 -3.16
CA ASP A 156 -3.39 12.21 -4.55
C ASP A 156 -2.51 11.18 -5.26
N PHE A 157 -1.21 11.18 -4.95
CA PHE A 157 -0.30 10.16 -5.46
C PHE A 157 -0.67 8.77 -4.95
N GLY A 158 -0.84 8.60 -3.63
CA GLY A 158 -1.21 7.32 -3.01
C GLY A 158 -2.54 6.76 -3.50
N ASN A 159 -3.49 7.63 -3.85
CA ASN A 159 -4.81 7.23 -4.36
C ASN A 159 -4.79 6.83 -5.85
N ASN A 160 -3.87 7.39 -6.64
CA ASN A 160 -3.89 7.23 -8.10
C ASN A 160 -2.82 6.26 -8.64
N ILE A 161 -1.83 5.89 -7.84
CA ILE A 161 -0.81 4.94 -8.28
C ILE A 161 -1.23 3.49 -8.04
N THR A 162 -0.94 2.62 -9.01
CA THR A 162 -1.12 1.18 -8.85
C THR A 162 0.04 0.61 -8.05
N CYS A 163 -0.19 0.33 -6.77
CA CYS A 163 0.84 -0.12 -5.83
C CYS A 163 0.85 -1.63 -5.55
N PHE A 164 -0.10 -2.40 -6.12
CA PHE A 164 -0.17 -3.85 -5.94
C PHE A 164 0.05 -4.55 -7.27
N LEU A 165 1.24 -5.08 -7.46
CA LEU A 165 1.70 -5.65 -8.72
C LEU A 165 2.06 -7.13 -8.58
N MET A 166 1.79 -7.89 -9.65
CA MET A 166 2.27 -9.26 -9.75
C MET A 166 3.77 -9.25 -10.05
N GLY A 167 4.53 -10.05 -9.30
CA GLY A 167 5.98 -10.09 -9.50
C GLY A 167 6.71 -10.92 -8.48
N ILE A 168 8.01 -10.70 -8.44
CA ILE A 168 8.93 -11.30 -7.47
C ILE A 168 9.78 -10.22 -6.84
N HIS A 169 10.13 -10.39 -5.57
CA HIS A 169 11.18 -9.59 -4.96
C HIS A 169 12.17 -10.45 -4.17
N LEU A 170 13.40 -10.00 -4.14
CA LEU A 170 14.48 -10.50 -3.31
C LEU A 170 14.78 -9.43 -2.25
N ALA A 171 14.65 -9.77 -0.98
CA ALA A 171 15.00 -8.91 0.14
C ALA A 171 16.27 -9.43 0.80
N TRP A 172 17.29 -8.58 0.88
CA TRP A 172 18.59 -8.87 1.45
C TRP A 172 18.92 -7.92 2.59
N TRP A 173 18.96 -8.47 3.79
CA TRP A 173 19.45 -7.78 4.99
C TRP A 173 20.97 -7.80 5.01
N VAL A 174 21.58 -6.76 4.49
CA VAL A 174 23.04 -6.59 4.45
C VAL A 174 23.61 -6.48 5.88
N THR A 175 22.87 -5.79 6.75
CA THR A 175 23.08 -5.72 8.19
C THR A 175 21.71 -5.83 8.89
N PRO A 176 21.66 -5.99 10.22
CA PRO A 176 20.38 -5.99 10.94
C PRO A 176 19.53 -4.72 10.78
N THR A 177 20.15 -3.64 10.33
CA THR A 177 19.49 -2.33 10.17
C THR A 177 19.41 -1.83 8.73
N GLN A 178 19.95 -2.59 7.76
CA GLN A 178 20.02 -2.18 6.36
C GLN A 178 19.49 -3.29 5.46
N GLU A 179 18.44 -3.01 4.72
CA GLU A 179 17.82 -3.92 3.77
C GLU A 179 17.92 -3.35 2.35
N ILE A 180 18.29 -4.20 1.41
CA ILE A 180 18.23 -3.92 -0.02
C ILE A 180 17.20 -4.87 -0.62
N ARG A 181 16.28 -4.33 -1.44
CA ARG A 181 15.31 -5.13 -2.20
C ARG A 181 15.52 -4.94 -3.69
N PHE A 182 15.41 -6.03 -4.39
CA PHE A 182 15.35 -6.08 -5.85
C PHE A 182 14.00 -6.66 -6.24
N GLN A 183 13.21 -5.92 -7.00
CA GLN A 183 11.89 -6.33 -7.39
C GLN A 183 11.73 -6.30 -8.91
N ILE A 184 11.06 -7.32 -9.45
CA ILE A 184 10.62 -7.39 -10.84
C ILE A 184 9.11 -7.58 -10.82
N THR A 185 8.38 -6.69 -11.47
CA THR A 185 6.92 -6.71 -11.51
C THR A 185 6.39 -6.65 -12.93
N ASP A 186 5.14 -7.04 -13.09
CA ASP A 186 4.38 -6.75 -14.30
C ASP A 186 4.16 -5.24 -14.43
N ALA A 187 4.46 -4.69 -15.59
CA ALA A 187 4.26 -3.27 -15.92
C ALA A 187 3.18 -3.08 -17.00
N ARG A 188 2.35 -4.10 -17.28
CA ARG A 188 1.26 -3.96 -18.25
C ARG A 188 0.23 -2.94 -17.78
N SER A 189 -0.24 -2.12 -18.69
CA SER A 189 -1.39 -1.23 -18.47
C SER A 189 -2.67 -1.91 -18.93
N ASN A 190 -3.77 -1.65 -18.22
CA ASN A 190 -5.09 -2.14 -18.60
C ASN A 190 -5.51 -1.48 -19.93
N LYS A 191 -6.21 -2.22 -20.79
CA LYS A 191 -6.68 -1.66 -22.07
C LYS A 191 -7.70 -0.54 -21.87
N ASP A 192 -8.44 -0.59 -20.77
CA ASP A 192 -9.45 0.42 -20.44
C ASP A 192 -8.82 1.74 -19.96
N ASP A 193 -7.57 1.71 -19.46
CA ASP A 193 -6.79 2.91 -19.13
C ASP A 193 -6.16 3.57 -20.37
N LYS A 194 -6.37 2.98 -21.57
CA LYS A 194 -5.75 3.40 -22.83
C LYS A 194 -6.53 4.42 -23.62
N THR A 195 -7.56 5.03 -23.08
CA THR A 195 -8.38 6.01 -23.80
C THR A 195 -7.59 7.20 -24.32
N HIS A 196 -6.42 7.45 -23.75
CA HIS A 196 -5.54 8.58 -24.08
C HIS A 196 -4.19 8.16 -24.70
N LEU A 197 -3.97 6.87 -24.95
CA LEU A 197 -2.73 6.42 -25.58
C LEU A 197 -2.76 6.68 -27.10
N PRO A 198 -1.63 7.04 -27.74
CA PRO A 198 -1.54 7.30 -29.15
C PRO A 198 -1.95 6.12 -30.01
N ALA A 199 -2.42 6.43 -31.20
CA ALA A 199 -2.68 5.40 -32.21
C ALA A 199 -1.44 4.54 -32.55
N ASN A 200 -0.24 5.10 -32.40
CA ASN A 200 1.03 4.43 -32.63
C ASN A 200 1.67 3.81 -31.38
N TYR A 201 1.00 3.87 -30.22
CA TYR A 201 1.49 3.22 -29.01
C TYR A 201 1.57 1.71 -29.19
N LYS A 202 2.75 1.17 -28.93
CA LYS A 202 2.99 -0.27 -28.97
C LYS A 202 3.47 -0.72 -27.60
N THR A 203 2.69 -1.56 -26.94
CA THR A 203 3.12 -2.20 -25.70
C THR A 203 4.44 -2.95 -25.91
N ALA A 204 5.31 -2.91 -24.94
CA ALA A 204 6.53 -3.71 -24.96
C ALA A 204 6.20 -5.21 -25.09
N LYS A 205 7.09 -5.97 -25.71
CA LYS A 205 6.92 -7.43 -25.82
C LYS A 205 6.91 -8.10 -24.44
N THR A 206 7.72 -7.57 -23.53
CA THR A 206 7.84 -8.02 -22.13
C THR A 206 7.78 -6.79 -21.24
N PRO A 207 6.56 -6.30 -20.93
CA PRO A 207 6.38 -5.11 -20.11
C PRO A 207 6.65 -5.45 -18.65
N LEU A 208 7.86 -5.14 -18.18
CA LEU A 208 8.32 -5.38 -16.82
C LEU A 208 8.76 -4.07 -16.16
N GLY A 209 8.52 -4.01 -14.86
CA GLY A 209 9.06 -3.01 -13.95
C GLY A 209 10.20 -3.60 -13.13
N TYR A 210 11.26 -2.83 -12.97
CA TYR A 210 12.44 -3.18 -12.18
C TYR A 210 12.63 -2.14 -11.10
N THR A 211 12.72 -2.57 -9.85
CA THR A 211 12.91 -1.67 -8.71
C THR A 211 14.08 -2.14 -7.87
N VAL A 212 14.92 -1.19 -7.47
CA VAL A 212 15.89 -1.35 -6.40
C VAL A 212 15.47 -0.42 -5.27
N ASN A 213 15.34 -0.96 -4.08
CA ASN A 213 14.93 -0.20 -2.90
C ASN A 213 15.93 -0.47 -1.76
N TRP A 214 16.34 0.60 -1.08
CA TRP A 214 17.13 0.53 0.14
C TRP A 214 16.31 1.07 1.31
N ASN A 215 16.23 0.29 2.38
CA ASN A 215 15.61 0.66 3.64
C ASN A 215 16.68 0.69 4.72
N GLY A 216 16.85 1.84 5.36
CA GLY A 216 17.78 2.04 6.45
C GLY A 216 17.07 2.33 7.76
N ASN A 217 17.61 1.81 8.85
CA ASN A 217 17.15 2.06 10.21
C ASN A 217 18.35 2.51 11.05
N PHE A 218 18.22 3.65 11.70
CA PHE A 218 19.29 4.33 12.42
C PHE A 218 18.80 4.78 13.80
N LEU A 219 19.77 5.17 14.66
CA LEU A 219 19.51 5.76 15.97
C LEU A 219 18.53 4.90 16.81
N ASP A 220 18.84 3.61 16.94
CA ASP A 220 18.07 2.66 17.74
C ASP A 220 16.54 2.66 17.38
N ASN A 221 16.23 2.55 16.09
CA ASN A 221 14.88 2.57 15.57
C ASN A 221 14.13 3.91 15.74
N THR A 222 14.85 5.02 15.79
CA THR A 222 14.27 6.35 15.85
C THR A 222 14.19 7.00 14.47
N LEU A 223 15.19 6.81 13.61
CA LEU A 223 15.26 7.36 12.26
C LEU A 223 15.22 6.24 11.22
N PHE A 224 14.29 6.33 10.30
CA PHE A 224 14.15 5.41 9.16
C PHE A 224 14.34 6.18 7.87
N THR A 225 14.98 5.55 6.91
CA THR A 225 15.18 6.09 5.57
C THR A 225 14.75 5.07 4.53
N ARG A 226 14.24 5.57 3.40
CA ARG A 226 13.90 4.75 2.25
C ARG A 226 14.35 5.46 0.99
N CYS A 227 15.02 4.75 0.10
CA CYS A 227 15.41 5.26 -1.20
C CYS A 227 15.17 4.19 -2.24
N SER A 228 14.46 4.54 -3.31
CA SER A 228 14.20 3.61 -4.40
C SER A 228 14.40 4.23 -5.76
N PHE A 229 14.76 3.39 -6.71
CA PHE A 229 14.76 3.68 -8.13
C PHE A 229 13.99 2.59 -8.86
N SER A 230 13.09 2.99 -9.75
CA SER A 230 12.30 2.08 -10.56
C SER A 230 12.35 2.48 -12.03
N LEU A 231 12.37 1.45 -12.87
CA LEU A 231 12.27 1.55 -14.33
C LEU A 231 11.10 0.69 -14.79
N PHE A 232 10.09 1.29 -15.42
CA PHE A 232 8.96 0.57 -16.01
C PHE A 232 9.06 0.63 -17.53
N HIS A 233 9.27 -0.54 -18.13
CA HIS A 233 9.35 -0.72 -19.58
C HIS A 233 7.99 -1.18 -20.11
N GLU A 234 7.09 -0.22 -20.32
CA GLU A 234 5.70 -0.51 -20.72
C GLU A 234 5.49 -0.45 -22.23
N SER A 235 6.25 0.37 -22.91
CA SER A 235 6.21 0.59 -24.35
C SER A 235 7.50 0.13 -25.03
N GLN A 236 7.44 -0.20 -26.31
CA GLN A 236 8.62 -0.59 -27.10
C GLN A 236 9.68 0.52 -27.19
N LYS A 237 9.29 1.78 -27.03
CA LYS A 237 10.17 2.93 -27.24
C LYS A 237 10.27 3.88 -26.07
N GLN A 238 9.44 3.69 -25.05
CA GLN A 238 9.27 4.67 -23.97
C GLN A 238 9.26 3.96 -22.63
N ASN A 239 9.85 4.63 -21.63
CA ASN A 239 9.96 4.12 -20.28
C ASN A 239 9.42 5.14 -19.28
N ILE A 240 9.15 4.67 -18.08
CA ILE A 240 8.91 5.51 -16.91
C ILE A 240 10.05 5.26 -15.93
N TYR A 241 10.70 6.34 -15.54
CA TYR A 241 11.73 6.34 -14.50
C TYR A 241 11.15 6.98 -13.25
N PHE A 242 11.33 6.34 -12.12
CA PHE A 242 10.73 6.78 -10.88
C PHE A 242 11.74 6.68 -9.73
N TRP A 243 11.89 7.77 -8.97
CA TRP A 243 12.74 7.86 -7.79
C TRP A 243 11.89 8.23 -6.59
N ALA A 244 12.16 7.58 -5.46
CA ALA A 244 11.60 7.98 -4.19
C ALA A 244 12.71 8.13 -3.16
N LEU A 245 12.59 9.16 -2.33
CA LEU A 245 13.45 9.42 -1.19
C LEU A 245 12.55 9.78 -0.01
N ALA A 246 12.68 9.03 1.08
CA ALA A 246 11.82 9.22 2.23
C ALA A 246 12.59 9.12 3.54
N GLY A 247 12.13 9.87 4.53
CA GLY A 247 12.61 9.83 5.90
C GLY A 247 11.45 9.74 6.88
N ALA A 248 11.58 8.94 7.93
CA ALA A 248 10.61 8.92 9.02
C ALA A 248 11.34 8.99 10.36
N TRP A 249 10.78 9.77 11.26
CA TRP A 249 11.25 9.89 12.63
C TRP A 249 10.15 9.42 13.59
N ARG A 250 10.51 8.46 14.45
CA ARG A 250 9.60 7.84 15.42
C ARG A 250 10.22 7.88 16.81
N HIS A 251 9.57 8.57 17.73
CA HIS A 251 10.05 8.66 19.12
C HIS A 251 8.86 8.72 20.09
N GLY A 252 8.75 7.72 20.95
CA GLY A 252 7.59 7.59 21.86
C GLY A 252 6.28 7.49 21.07
N ASN A 253 5.37 8.42 21.34
CA ASN A 253 4.08 8.52 20.65
C ASN A 253 4.11 9.43 19.41
N PHE A 254 5.27 10.03 19.13
CA PHE A 254 5.41 10.94 17.99
C PHE A 254 5.95 10.17 16.79
N ASN A 255 5.25 10.32 15.66
CA ASN A 255 5.63 9.73 14.37
C ASN A 255 5.45 10.80 13.29
N MET A 256 6.50 11.06 12.55
CA MET A 256 6.52 12.00 11.42
C MET A 256 7.25 11.36 10.26
N TYR A 257 6.79 11.60 9.06
CA TYR A 257 7.53 11.21 7.85
C TYR A 257 7.50 12.34 6.82
N ILE A 258 8.43 12.27 5.88
CA ILE A 258 8.47 13.08 4.68
C ILE A 258 8.80 12.18 3.49
N ASP A 259 8.01 12.29 2.44
CA ASP A 259 8.17 11.53 1.21
C ASP A 259 8.39 12.48 0.04
N GLY A 260 9.44 12.27 -0.72
CA GLY A 260 9.72 12.95 -1.98
C GLY A 260 9.74 11.97 -3.13
N LEU A 261 8.95 12.24 -4.16
CA LEU A 261 8.78 11.37 -5.32
C LEU A 261 9.07 12.18 -6.59
N PHE A 262 9.84 11.57 -7.48
CA PHE A 262 10.24 12.19 -8.76
C PHE A 262 10.04 11.18 -9.87
N SER A 263 9.40 11.59 -10.96
CA SER A 263 9.27 10.75 -12.14
C SER A 263 9.68 11.47 -13.42
N ILE A 264 10.19 10.69 -14.36
CA ILE A 264 10.32 11.07 -15.76
C ILE A 264 9.46 10.08 -16.53
N GLU A 265 8.37 10.56 -17.08
CA GLU A 265 7.41 9.75 -17.80
C GLU A 265 7.48 10.10 -19.28
N GLU A 266 8.00 9.19 -20.07
CA GLU A 266 8.04 9.36 -21.53
C GLU A 266 6.67 9.12 -22.19
N ILE A 267 5.65 8.80 -21.37
CA ILE A 267 4.27 8.57 -21.80
C ILE A 267 3.32 9.22 -20.79
N ASP A 268 2.48 10.13 -21.25
CA ASP A 268 1.35 10.64 -20.46
C ASP A 268 0.15 9.69 -20.63
N LYS A 269 0.09 8.65 -19.82
CA LYS A 269 -0.91 7.58 -19.92
C LYS A 269 -2.35 8.06 -19.77
N LEU A 270 -2.56 9.01 -18.88
CA LEU A 270 -3.89 9.52 -18.54
C LEU A 270 -4.28 10.70 -19.43
N GLY A 271 -3.33 11.23 -20.23
CA GLY A 271 -3.57 12.39 -21.07
C GLY A 271 -3.80 13.70 -20.30
N ILE A 272 -3.70 13.69 -18.97
CA ILE A 272 -4.03 14.83 -18.11
C ILE A 272 -3.11 16.01 -18.39
N LEU A 273 -1.81 15.77 -18.50
CA LEU A 273 -0.83 16.83 -18.75
C LEU A 273 -0.92 17.34 -20.18
N SER A 274 -1.23 16.45 -21.12
CA SER A 274 -1.48 16.82 -22.52
C SER A 274 -2.72 17.68 -22.68
N GLU A 275 -3.77 17.39 -21.92
CA GLU A 275 -5.00 18.18 -21.88
C GLU A 275 -4.77 19.55 -21.25
N ILE A 276 -4.11 19.61 -20.08
CA ILE A 276 -3.80 20.88 -19.39
C ILE A 276 -2.91 21.77 -20.26
N SER A 277 -1.95 21.19 -20.99
CA SER A 277 -1.05 21.93 -21.86
C SER A 277 -1.69 22.39 -23.18
N GLY A 278 -2.95 22.06 -23.43
CA GLY A 278 -3.66 22.34 -24.68
C GLY A 278 -3.13 21.57 -25.90
N GLN A 279 -2.38 20.50 -25.66
CA GLN A 279 -1.75 19.67 -26.69
C GLN A 279 -2.40 18.30 -26.82
N ALA A 280 -3.71 18.21 -26.59
CA ALA A 280 -4.47 16.96 -26.66
C ALA A 280 -4.30 16.19 -27.98
N GLU A 281 -3.95 16.87 -29.06
CA GLU A 281 -3.65 16.26 -30.37
C GLU A 281 -2.20 15.75 -30.51
N GLN A 282 -1.30 16.12 -29.56
CA GLN A 282 0.09 15.65 -29.52
C GLN A 282 0.39 15.03 -28.13
N PRO A 283 -0.10 13.85 -27.88
CA PRO A 283 -0.20 13.30 -26.54
C PRO A 283 1.11 12.85 -25.88
N TYR A 284 2.31 13.14 -26.40
CA TYR A 284 3.53 12.46 -25.96
C TYR A 284 4.71 13.37 -25.78
N ARG A 285 4.66 14.20 -24.78
CA ARG A 285 5.90 14.79 -24.24
C ARG A 285 6.29 14.06 -22.97
N ALA A 286 7.58 13.80 -22.84
CA ALA A 286 8.18 13.41 -21.58
C ALA A 286 7.76 14.42 -20.50
N THR A 287 7.19 13.93 -19.42
CA THR A 287 6.74 14.74 -18.31
C THR A 287 7.66 14.50 -17.12
N HIS A 288 8.00 15.59 -16.43
CA HIS A 288 8.78 15.54 -15.20
C HIS A 288 7.84 15.89 -14.06
N CYS A 289 7.50 14.90 -13.24
CA CYS A 289 6.62 15.08 -12.10
C CYS A 289 7.44 15.09 -10.82
N GLN A 290 7.07 15.99 -9.89
CA GLN A 290 7.64 16.05 -8.56
C GLN A 290 6.49 16.07 -7.55
N TYR A 291 6.59 15.25 -6.52
CA TYR A 291 5.61 15.15 -5.48
C TYR A 291 6.28 15.09 -4.12
N PHE A 292 5.74 15.84 -3.15
CA PHE A 292 6.19 15.83 -1.76
C PHE A 292 4.98 15.62 -0.84
N SER A 293 5.11 14.72 0.14
CA SER A 293 4.14 14.48 1.19
C SER A 293 4.80 14.64 2.57
N LEU A 294 4.03 15.21 3.50
CA LEU A 294 4.41 15.39 4.92
C LEU A 294 3.40 14.68 5.79
#